data_deb81303fc17512d38a0a9fc5d6c19d0
#
_entry.id   deb81303fc17512d38a0a9fc5d6c19d0
#
_cell.length_a   1.000
_cell.length_b   1.000
_cell.length_c   1.000
_cell.angle_alpha   90.00
_cell.angle_beta   90.00
_cell.angle_gamma   90.00
#
_symmetry.space_group_name_H-M   'P 1'
#
loop_
_entity.id
_entity.type
_entity.pdbx_description
1 polymer ?
#
loop_
_entity_poly.entity_id
_entity_poly.type
_entity_poly.pdbx_seq_one_letter_code
_entity_poly.pdbx_strand_id
1 'polypeptide(L)'
;MNPSGTATIGEWKRRLGQLYPSGELAAMRRFWLEESSHDPDEVQWSRLGSGEPVQYVLRKAWFMGRTLEVDGSVLIPRPESEELVAWVLEEKENHAEAILDLGTGSGCLALALAWKGGCRPLYGVDISAEALKTARKNAVAWGLESSFVGLQADFMDKTWVPPSAALWISNPPYIGLDEAAQMEKHVLDYEPSTALFAQCPDPLDVYRALAEHFLKDPVARSFWLELNPRYAEECLLLWSGCQAQIRRDMQGKSRMLRVVKEPLPQQPADQSCA
;
A
#
# COMPACT_ATOMS: atom_id res chain seq x y z
N MET A 1 21.63 -36.35 -5.65
CA MET A 1 20.27 -35.93 -5.95
C MET A 1 19.53 -35.80 -4.63
N ASN A 2 18.95 -34.64 -4.36
CA ASN A 2 18.22 -34.38 -3.11
C ASN A 2 16.90 -35.20 -3.20
N PRO A 3 16.47 -35.96 -2.19
CA PRO A 3 15.27 -36.81 -2.28
C PRO A 3 13.95 -36.02 -2.42
N SER A 4 13.96 -34.72 -2.32
CA SER A 4 12.77 -33.83 -2.45
C SER A 4 12.64 -33.17 -3.84
N GLY A 5 13.58 -33.36 -4.76
CA GLY A 5 13.51 -32.78 -6.11
C GLY A 5 13.60 -31.26 -6.20
N THR A 6 13.84 -30.54 -5.09
CA THR A 6 13.83 -29.07 -5.08
C THR A 6 15.20 -28.47 -5.41
N ALA A 7 15.24 -27.42 -6.23
CA ALA A 7 16.45 -26.69 -6.61
C ALA A 7 17.21 -26.22 -5.37
N THR A 8 18.50 -26.61 -5.29
CA THR A 8 19.37 -26.25 -4.16
C THR A 8 19.73 -24.79 -4.19
N ILE A 9 20.13 -24.23 -3.04
CA ILE A 9 20.69 -22.86 -2.99
C ILE A 9 21.92 -22.70 -3.90
N GLY A 10 22.66 -23.81 -4.15
CA GLY A 10 23.78 -23.82 -5.09
C GLY A 10 23.32 -23.59 -6.54
N GLU A 11 22.15 -24.12 -6.92
CA GLU A 11 21.58 -23.88 -8.25
C GLU A 11 21.09 -22.44 -8.40
N TRP A 12 20.41 -21.88 -7.40
CA TRP A 12 20.02 -20.47 -7.37
C TRP A 12 21.24 -19.54 -7.52
N LYS A 13 22.32 -19.82 -6.76
CA LYS A 13 23.59 -19.07 -6.87
C LYS A 13 24.22 -19.20 -8.27
N ARG A 14 24.20 -20.37 -8.87
CA ARG A 14 24.74 -20.60 -10.21
C ARG A 14 23.98 -19.81 -11.28
N ARG A 15 22.63 -19.76 -11.19
CA ARG A 15 21.77 -19.11 -12.18
C ARG A 15 21.67 -17.59 -11.98
N LEU A 16 21.62 -17.12 -10.74
CA LEU A 16 21.25 -15.75 -10.39
C LEU A 16 22.33 -15.01 -9.57
N GLY A 17 23.42 -15.68 -9.20
CA GLY A 17 24.41 -15.12 -8.25
C GLY A 17 25.23 -13.93 -8.79
N GLN A 18 25.14 -13.61 -10.09
CA GLN A 18 25.71 -12.40 -10.68
C GLN A 18 24.77 -11.18 -10.51
N LEU A 19 23.48 -11.41 -10.32
CA LEU A 19 22.45 -10.37 -10.22
C LEU A 19 22.14 -10.03 -8.77
N TYR A 20 22.16 -11.03 -7.88
CA TYR A 20 21.65 -10.87 -6.50
C TYR A 20 22.68 -11.31 -5.46
N PRO A 21 22.83 -10.57 -4.35
CA PRO A 21 23.62 -10.99 -3.21
C PRO A 21 23.12 -12.31 -2.60
N SER A 22 24.02 -13.05 -1.93
CA SER A 22 23.68 -14.37 -1.36
C SER A 22 22.53 -14.35 -0.36
N GLY A 23 22.36 -13.26 0.41
CA GLY A 23 21.27 -13.07 1.36
C GLY A 23 19.92 -12.93 0.65
N GLU A 24 19.87 -12.14 -0.40
CA GLU A 24 18.67 -11.94 -1.22
C GLU A 24 18.27 -13.22 -1.94
N LEU A 25 19.21 -13.94 -2.55
CA LEU A 25 18.95 -15.24 -3.15
C LEU A 25 18.36 -16.25 -2.16
N ALA A 26 18.83 -16.23 -0.91
CA ALA A 26 18.29 -17.09 0.12
C ALA A 26 16.84 -16.71 0.47
N ALA A 27 16.53 -15.43 0.53
CA ALA A 27 15.18 -14.92 0.76
C ALA A 27 14.24 -15.24 -0.41
N MET A 28 14.67 -14.99 -1.66
CA MET A 28 13.91 -15.33 -2.87
C MET A 28 13.58 -16.84 -2.92
N ARG A 29 14.60 -17.69 -2.69
CA ARG A 29 14.40 -19.15 -2.67
C ARG A 29 13.45 -19.58 -1.55
N ARG A 30 13.57 -19.00 -0.34
CA ARG A 30 12.65 -19.30 0.76
C ARG A 30 11.23 -18.95 0.37
N PHE A 31 10.99 -17.74 -0.14
CA PHE A 31 9.68 -17.30 -0.62
C PHE A 31 9.14 -18.24 -1.70
N TRP A 32 10.01 -18.66 -2.66
CA TRP A 32 9.62 -19.62 -3.69
C TRP A 32 9.12 -20.94 -3.10
N LEU A 33 9.86 -21.52 -2.15
CA LEU A 33 9.52 -22.80 -1.53
C LEU A 33 8.26 -22.74 -0.66
N GLU A 34 7.96 -21.59 -0.10
CA GLU A 34 6.75 -21.39 0.72
C GLU A 34 5.51 -21.18 -0.16
N GLU A 35 5.67 -20.59 -1.33
CA GLU A 35 4.56 -20.21 -2.21
C GLU A 35 4.36 -21.12 -3.44
N SER A 36 5.31 -21.98 -3.75
CA SER A 36 5.26 -22.91 -4.88
C SER A 36 5.52 -24.34 -4.47
N SER A 37 4.78 -25.27 -5.08
CA SER A 37 4.98 -26.72 -4.89
C SER A 37 6.06 -27.31 -5.82
N HIS A 38 6.62 -26.52 -6.72
CA HIS A 38 7.61 -26.94 -7.71
C HIS A 38 8.74 -25.92 -7.83
N ASP A 39 9.87 -26.36 -8.38
CA ASP A 39 10.98 -25.47 -8.73
C ASP A 39 10.61 -24.55 -9.90
N PRO A 40 11.34 -23.43 -10.09
CA PRO A 40 11.16 -22.61 -11.28
C PRO A 40 11.37 -23.44 -12.56
N ASP A 41 10.45 -23.32 -13.50
CA ASP A 41 10.65 -23.82 -14.87
C ASP A 41 11.62 -22.91 -15.64
N GLU A 42 11.99 -23.27 -16.88
CA GLU A 42 12.97 -22.48 -17.64
C GLU A 42 12.47 -21.08 -18.01
N VAL A 43 11.15 -20.88 -18.15
CA VAL A 43 10.56 -19.55 -18.37
C VAL A 43 10.68 -18.70 -17.11
N GLN A 44 10.36 -19.26 -15.95
CA GLN A 44 10.49 -18.58 -14.67
C GLN A 44 11.96 -18.27 -14.33
N TRP A 45 12.88 -19.20 -14.61
CA TRP A 45 14.33 -18.94 -14.49
C TRP A 45 14.79 -17.80 -15.40
N SER A 46 14.28 -17.74 -16.64
CA SER A 46 14.58 -16.65 -17.56
C SER A 46 14.09 -15.29 -17.05
N ARG A 47 12.87 -15.25 -16.53
CA ARG A 47 12.28 -14.05 -15.92
C ARG A 47 13.08 -13.58 -14.70
N LEU A 48 13.40 -14.48 -13.77
CA LEU A 48 14.26 -14.17 -12.63
C LEU A 48 15.65 -13.68 -13.08
N GLY A 49 16.22 -14.31 -14.12
CA GLY A 49 17.50 -13.95 -14.71
C GLY A 49 17.50 -12.60 -15.44
N SER A 50 16.35 -12.08 -15.83
CA SER A 50 16.22 -10.72 -16.37
C SER A 50 16.05 -9.65 -15.28
N GLY A 51 16.00 -10.05 -14.00
CA GLY A 51 15.83 -9.13 -12.85
C GLY A 51 14.36 -8.89 -12.46
N GLU A 52 13.42 -9.67 -13.02
CA GLU A 52 12.02 -9.55 -12.64
C GLU A 52 11.82 -9.98 -11.18
N PRO A 53 11.11 -9.20 -10.34
CA PRO A 53 10.86 -9.55 -8.96
C PRO A 53 10.23 -10.93 -8.80
N VAL A 54 10.71 -11.72 -7.86
CA VAL A 54 10.21 -13.07 -7.60
C VAL A 54 8.71 -13.09 -7.30
N GLN A 55 8.19 -12.01 -6.72
CA GLN A 55 6.77 -11.81 -6.44
C GLN A 55 5.94 -11.78 -7.73
N TYR A 56 6.42 -11.08 -8.77
CA TYR A 56 5.73 -11.04 -10.06
C TYR A 56 5.87 -12.35 -10.83
N VAL A 57 7.03 -13.02 -10.74
CA VAL A 57 7.21 -14.33 -11.36
C VAL A 57 6.24 -15.34 -10.78
N LEU A 58 6.06 -15.36 -9.46
CA LEU A 58 5.10 -16.21 -8.74
C LEU A 58 3.66 -15.65 -8.71
N ARG A 59 3.48 -14.37 -9.07
CA ARG A 59 2.20 -13.63 -8.92
C ARG A 59 1.70 -13.61 -7.49
N LYS A 60 2.59 -13.55 -6.52
CA LYS A 60 2.29 -13.59 -5.09
C LYS A 60 3.17 -12.63 -4.31
N ALA A 61 2.61 -12.02 -3.28
CA ALA A 61 3.36 -11.26 -2.28
C ALA A 61 2.77 -11.53 -0.89
N TRP A 62 3.60 -11.45 0.15
CA TRP A 62 3.10 -11.51 1.51
C TRP A 62 2.77 -10.13 2.04
N PHE A 63 1.70 -10.06 2.80
CA PHE A 63 1.32 -8.86 3.54
C PHE A 63 0.52 -9.22 4.78
N MET A 64 0.95 -8.73 5.94
CA MET A 64 0.32 -8.97 7.25
C MET A 64 0.06 -10.46 7.57
N GLY A 65 0.92 -11.35 7.07
CA GLY A 65 0.83 -12.81 7.29
C GLY A 65 -0.14 -13.54 6.35
N ARG A 66 -0.54 -12.91 5.25
CA ARG A 66 -1.34 -13.53 4.18
C ARG A 66 -0.72 -13.27 2.80
N THR A 67 -1.07 -14.14 1.87
CA THR A 67 -0.66 -14.01 0.46
C THR A 67 -1.67 -13.14 -0.30
N LEU A 68 -1.14 -12.26 -1.14
CA LEU A 68 -1.86 -11.44 -2.13
C LEU A 68 -1.43 -11.86 -3.54
N GLU A 69 -2.35 -11.80 -4.51
CA GLU A 69 -2.00 -11.80 -5.92
C GLU A 69 -1.39 -10.44 -6.28
N VAL A 70 -0.27 -10.46 -7.02
CA VAL A 70 0.39 -9.26 -7.55
C VAL A 70 0.90 -9.52 -8.96
N ASP A 71 0.93 -8.47 -9.78
CA ASP A 71 1.56 -8.46 -11.10
C ASP A 71 2.02 -7.03 -11.42
N GLY A 72 2.58 -6.80 -12.59
CA GLY A 72 3.10 -5.50 -13.02
C GLY A 72 2.08 -4.36 -13.06
N SER A 73 0.82 -4.59 -12.72
CA SER A 73 -0.21 -3.54 -12.60
C SER A 73 -0.27 -2.90 -11.22
N VAL A 74 0.36 -3.48 -10.20
CA VAL A 74 0.31 -3.01 -8.82
C VAL A 74 1.70 -2.98 -8.19
N LEU A 75 1.93 -2.06 -7.27
CA LEU A 75 3.13 -2.04 -6.43
C LEU A 75 3.20 -3.33 -5.60
N ILE A 76 4.40 -3.92 -5.50
CA ILE A 76 4.62 -5.01 -4.55
C ILE A 76 4.48 -4.43 -3.13
N PRO A 77 3.58 -4.97 -2.28
CA PRO A 77 3.40 -4.48 -0.92
C PRO A 77 4.70 -4.41 -0.13
N ARG A 78 4.92 -3.29 0.58
CA ARG A 78 6.16 -3.00 1.31
C ARG A 78 6.01 -3.27 2.81
N PRO A 79 7.10 -3.65 3.51
CA PRO A 79 7.08 -3.81 4.96
C PRO A 79 6.66 -2.54 5.71
N GLU A 80 7.03 -1.36 5.22
CA GLU A 80 6.66 -0.07 5.81
C GLU A 80 5.13 0.13 5.81
N SER A 81 4.46 -0.38 4.77
CA SER A 81 3.00 -0.35 4.68
C SER A 81 2.34 -1.29 5.70
N GLU A 82 3.01 -2.40 6.10
CA GLU A 82 2.55 -3.23 7.23
C GLU A 82 2.63 -2.47 8.56
N GLU A 83 3.67 -1.66 8.75
CA GLU A 83 3.81 -0.82 9.95
C GLU A 83 2.69 0.23 10.02
N LEU A 84 2.30 0.81 8.89
CA LEU A 84 1.17 1.74 8.82
C LEU A 84 -0.13 1.05 9.24
N VAL A 85 -0.42 -0.14 8.70
CA VAL A 85 -1.59 -0.94 9.10
C VAL A 85 -1.56 -1.29 10.59
N ALA A 86 -0.38 -1.72 11.10
CA ALA A 86 -0.23 -2.03 12.51
C ALA A 86 -0.53 -0.81 13.40
N TRP A 87 -0.08 0.38 13.01
CA TRP A 87 -0.37 1.61 13.74
C TRP A 87 -1.86 1.94 13.75
N VAL A 88 -2.57 1.80 12.62
CA VAL A 88 -4.04 1.96 12.58
C VAL A 88 -4.74 1.01 13.56
N LEU A 89 -4.29 -0.25 13.62
CA LEU A 89 -4.88 -1.28 14.48
C LEU A 89 -4.58 -1.07 15.98
N GLU A 90 -3.51 -0.36 16.33
CA GLU A 90 -3.20 0.04 17.70
C GLU A 90 -4.25 1.03 18.25
N GLU A 91 -4.87 1.84 17.38
CA GLU A 91 -5.85 2.85 17.74
C GLU A 91 -7.26 2.23 17.86
N LYS A 92 -7.72 2.02 19.07
CA LYS A 92 -8.96 1.28 19.40
C LYS A 92 -10.26 1.87 18.80
N GLU A 93 -10.24 3.13 18.38
CA GLU A 93 -11.43 3.85 17.92
C GLU A 93 -11.80 3.55 16.45
N ASN A 94 -10.95 2.84 15.71
CA ASN A 94 -11.07 2.68 14.27
C ASN A 94 -11.72 1.34 13.81
N HIS A 95 -12.21 0.48 14.71
CA HIS A 95 -12.52 -0.91 14.38
C HIS A 95 -13.85 -1.18 13.65
N ALA A 96 -14.76 -0.23 13.56
CA ALA A 96 -16.11 -0.45 13.02
C ALA A 96 -16.50 0.44 11.85
N GLU A 97 -15.59 1.29 11.37
CA GLU A 97 -15.89 2.32 10.38
C GLU A 97 -15.58 1.88 8.95
N ALA A 98 -16.26 2.50 7.97
CA ALA A 98 -15.91 2.31 6.55
C ALA A 98 -14.50 2.83 6.29
N ILE A 99 -13.75 2.09 5.46
CA ILE A 99 -12.38 2.43 5.06
C ILE A 99 -12.40 2.93 3.62
N LEU A 100 -11.67 4.01 3.37
CA LEU A 100 -11.31 4.49 2.03
C LEU A 100 -9.80 4.37 1.86
N ASP A 101 -9.37 3.55 0.90
CA ASP A 101 -7.99 3.32 0.51
C ASP A 101 -7.71 4.01 -0.83
N LEU A 102 -6.91 5.07 -0.80
CA LEU A 102 -6.59 5.92 -1.96
C LEU A 102 -5.27 5.49 -2.59
N GLY A 103 -5.30 5.11 -3.88
CA GLY A 103 -4.20 4.42 -4.54
C GLY A 103 -4.11 2.97 -4.05
N THR A 104 -5.24 2.25 -4.07
CA THR A 104 -5.37 0.95 -3.40
C THR A 104 -4.45 -0.14 -3.93
N GLY A 105 -4.00 -0.05 -5.19
CA GLY A 105 -3.10 -1.02 -5.82
C GLY A 105 -3.62 -2.45 -5.71
N SER A 106 -2.89 -3.30 -4.99
CA SER A 106 -3.29 -4.69 -4.71
C SER A 106 -4.43 -4.83 -3.70
N GLY A 107 -4.87 -3.74 -3.07
CA GLY A 107 -5.84 -3.73 -1.98
C GLY A 107 -5.24 -4.03 -0.60
N CYS A 108 -3.92 -4.12 -0.49
CA CYS A 108 -3.23 -4.65 0.69
C CYS A 108 -3.59 -3.92 1.98
N LEU A 109 -3.69 -2.59 1.96
CA LEU A 109 -3.98 -1.77 3.16
C LEU A 109 -5.42 -2.01 3.65
N ALA A 110 -6.42 -1.75 2.78
CA ALA A 110 -7.82 -1.88 3.14
C ALA A 110 -8.19 -3.32 3.54
N LEU A 111 -7.72 -4.32 2.77
CA LEU A 111 -7.99 -5.72 3.05
C LEU A 111 -7.38 -6.18 4.37
N ALA A 112 -6.15 -5.77 4.68
CA ALA A 112 -5.50 -6.11 5.94
C ALA A 112 -6.21 -5.48 7.14
N LEU A 113 -6.62 -4.22 7.05
CA LEU A 113 -7.40 -3.55 8.08
C LEU A 113 -8.75 -4.24 8.33
N ALA A 114 -9.47 -4.59 7.27
CA ALA A 114 -10.75 -5.29 7.41
C ALA A 114 -10.59 -6.69 7.99
N TRP A 115 -9.58 -7.43 7.54
CA TRP A 115 -9.33 -8.78 8.02
C TRP A 115 -8.96 -8.82 9.51
N LYS A 116 -8.13 -7.86 9.96
CA LYS A 116 -7.67 -7.77 11.36
C LYS A 116 -8.64 -7.01 12.26
N GLY A 117 -9.21 -5.91 11.76
CA GLY A 117 -10.02 -4.96 12.53
C GLY A 117 -11.55 -5.11 12.35
N GLY A 118 -12.00 -5.89 11.35
CA GLY A 118 -13.43 -6.07 11.07
C GLY A 118 -14.15 -4.85 10.49
N CYS A 119 -13.42 -3.88 9.96
CA CYS A 119 -13.97 -2.66 9.36
C CYS A 119 -14.73 -2.97 8.06
N ARG A 120 -15.90 -2.31 7.86
CA ARG A 120 -16.74 -2.47 6.64
C ARG A 120 -17.64 -1.24 6.44
N PRO A 121 -17.97 -0.89 5.18
CA PRO A 121 -17.46 -1.37 3.89
C PRO A 121 -16.03 -0.88 3.59
N LEU A 122 -15.42 -1.44 2.51
CA LEU A 122 -14.10 -1.08 2.01
C LEU A 122 -14.24 -0.42 0.65
N TYR A 123 -13.74 0.78 0.49
CA TYR A 123 -13.64 1.47 -0.79
C TYR A 123 -12.18 1.53 -1.21
N GLY A 124 -11.81 0.79 -2.27
CA GLY A 124 -10.48 0.90 -2.89
C GLY A 124 -10.56 1.80 -4.11
N VAL A 125 -9.85 2.92 -4.10
CA VAL A 125 -9.80 3.87 -5.22
C VAL A 125 -8.45 3.76 -5.91
N ASP A 126 -8.45 3.65 -7.23
CA ASP A 126 -7.24 3.64 -8.04
C ASP A 126 -7.53 4.22 -9.43
N ILE A 127 -6.56 4.87 -10.02
CA ILE A 127 -6.64 5.35 -11.40
C ILE A 127 -6.57 4.19 -12.40
N SER A 128 -5.89 3.09 -12.03
CA SER A 128 -5.68 1.90 -12.84
C SER A 128 -6.82 0.89 -12.68
N ALA A 129 -7.55 0.64 -13.76
CA ALA A 129 -8.57 -0.42 -13.80
C ALA A 129 -7.96 -1.82 -13.59
N GLU A 130 -6.71 -2.04 -14.01
CA GLU A 130 -6.02 -3.33 -13.82
C GLU A 130 -5.63 -3.54 -12.34
N ALA A 131 -5.18 -2.48 -11.65
CA ALA A 131 -4.95 -2.52 -10.21
C ALA A 131 -6.23 -2.91 -9.46
N LEU A 132 -7.37 -2.30 -9.79
CA LEU A 132 -8.67 -2.62 -9.19
C LEU A 132 -9.11 -4.07 -9.47
N LYS A 133 -8.78 -4.65 -10.62
CA LYS A 133 -9.03 -6.07 -10.89
C LYS A 133 -8.21 -6.96 -9.95
N THR A 134 -6.93 -6.61 -9.75
CA THR A 134 -6.04 -7.33 -8.82
C THR A 134 -6.53 -7.19 -7.37
N ALA A 135 -6.90 -5.98 -6.93
CA ALA A 135 -7.49 -5.75 -5.60
C ALA A 135 -8.77 -6.58 -5.38
N ARG A 136 -9.65 -6.66 -6.38
CA ARG A 136 -10.87 -7.46 -6.29
C ARG A 136 -10.58 -8.96 -6.17
N LYS A 137 -9.61 -9.49 -6.92
CA LYS A 137 -9.18 -10.89 -6.78
C LYS A 137 -8.66 -11.17 -5.38
N ASN A 138 -7.88 -10.24 -4.82
CA ASN A 138 -7.39 -10.35 -3.45
C ASN A 138 -8.54 -10.29 -2.43
N ALA A 139 -9.53 -9.43 -2.64
CA ALA A 139 -10.73 -9.38 -1.80
C ALA A 139 -11.48 -10.72 -1.80
N VAL A 140 -11.66 -11.35 -2.97
CA VAL A 140 -12.23 -12.70 -3.09
C VAL A 140 -11.38 -13.73 -2.33
N ALA A 141 -10.08 -13.75 -2.57
CA ALA A 141 -9.16 -14.71 -1.93
C ALA A 141 -9.13 -14.57 -0.39
N TRP A 142 -9.40 -13.38 0.13
CA TRP A 142 -9.45 -13.13 1.57
C TRP A 142 -10.86 -13.26 2.17
N GLY A 143 -11.89 -13.57 1.37
CA GLY A 143 -13.28 -13.68 1.81
C GLY A 143 -13.95 -12.34 2.11
N LEU A 144 -13.47 -11.26 1.50
CA LEU A 144 -13.93 -9.88 1.71
C LEU A 144 -14.66 -9.29 0.48
N GLU A 145 -14.97 -10.10 -0.54
CA GLU A 145 -15.59 -9.65 -1.80
C GLU A 145 -16.85 -8.83 -1.59
N SER A 146 -17.74 -9.29 -0.72
CA SER A 146 -19.01 -8.61 -0.43
C SER A 146 -18.84 -7.26 0.29
N SER A 147 -17.67 -6.98 0.81
CA SER A 147 -17.35 -5.75 1.54
C SER A 147 -16.51 -4.78 0.71
N PHE A 148 -15.85 -5.25 -0.36
CA PHE A 148 -14.92 -4.47 -1.15
C PHE A 148 -15.60 -3.87 -2.39
N VAL A 149 -15.50 -2.55 -2.51
CA VAL A 149 -15.96 -1.78 -3.67
C VAL A 149 -14.76 -1.10 -4.31
N GLY A 150 -14.36 -1.55 -5.50
CA GLY A 150 -13.31 -0.91 -6.30
C GLY A 150 -13.90 0.22 -7.15
N LEU A 151 -13.33 1.41 -7.03
CA LEU A 151 -13.76 2.63 -7.72
C LEU A 151 -12.60 3.17 -8.56
N GLN A 152 -12.80 3.26 -9.89
CA GLN A 152 -11.82 3.87 -10.75
C GLN A 152 -11.99 5.39 -10.71
N ALA A 153 -10.99 6.09 -10.14
CA ALA A 153 -10.97 7.54 -10.07
C ALA A 153 -9.53 8.06 -9.90
N ASP A 154 -9.35 9.31 -10.29
CA ASP A 154 -8.14 10.07 -10.02
C ASP A 154 -8.38 10.99 -8.82
N PHE A 155 -7.75 10.72 -7.70
CA PHE A 155 -7.85 11.57 -6.51
C PHE A 155 -7.12 12.93 -6.68
N MET A 156 -6.35 13.11 -7.75
CA MET A 156 -5.81 14.42 -8.12
C MET A 156 -6.88 15.33 -8.76
N ASP A 157 -8.01 14.78 -9.23
CA ASP A 157 -9.13 15.57 -9.73
C ASP A 157 -9.89 16.25 -8.58
N LYS A 158 -9.78 17.56 -8.51
CA LYS A 158 -10.43 18.39 -7.47
C LYS A 158 -11.97 18.33 -7.50
N THR A 159 -12.56 17.84 -8.59
CA THR A 159 -14.01 17.69 -8.75
C THR A 159 -14.51 16.33 -8.29
N TRP A 160 -13.60 15.37 -8.08
CA TRP A 160 -13.94 14.07 -7.57
C TRP A 160 -14.52 14.14 -6.15
N VAL A 161 -15.57 13.37 -5.91
CA VAL A 161 -16.23 13.28 -4.60
C VAL A 161 -15.93 11.89 -4.01
N PRO A 162 -15.22 11.80 -2.88
CA PRO A 162 -14.93 10.53 -2.25
C PRO A 162 -16.18 9.83 -1.71
N PRO A 163 -16.22 8.49 -1.68
CA PRO A 163 -17.27 7.75 -0.99
C PRO A 163 -17.22 8.03 0.51
N SER A 164 -18.37 7.93 1.16
CA SER A 164 -18.52 8.20 2.58
C SER A 164 -17.74 7.17 3.42
N ALA A 165 -16.65 7.57 4.03
CA ALA A 165 -15.82 6.76 4.91
C ALA A 165 -15.19 7.61 6.01
N ALA A 166 -15.21 7.10 7.23
CA ALA A 166 -14.63 7.82 8.38
C ALA A 166 -13.11 7.60 8.52
N LEU A 167 -12.63 6.43 8.13
CA LEU A 167 -11.21 6.10 8.11
C LEU A 167 -10.67 6.13 6.69
N TRP A 168 -9.66 6.97 6.44
CA TRP A 168 -8.93 7.02 5.18
C TRP A 168 -7.52 6.49 5.37
N ILE A 169 -7.01 5.78 4.36
CA ILE A 169 -5.64 5.28 4.34
C ILE A 169 -5.08 5.43 2.92
N SER A 170 -3.78 5.63 2.81
CA SER A 170 -3.11 5.70 1.50
C SER A 170 -1.62 5.42 1.61
N ASN A 171 -1.10 4.67 0.65
CA ASN A 171 0.30 4.72 0.24
C ASN A 171 0.33 5.33 -1.18
N PRO A 172 0.33 6.66 -1.30
CA PRO A 172 0.22 7.32 -2.59
C PRO A 172 1.54 7.27 -3.37
N PRO A 173 1.55 7.48 -4.69
CA PRO A 173 2.79 7.65 -5.46
C PRO A 173 3.46 8.96 -5.06
N TYR A 174 4.53 8.88 -4.28
CA TYR A 174 5.18 10.04 -3.66
C TYR A 174 6.62 10.29 -4.12
N ILE A 175 7.18 9.49 -5.01
CA ILE A 175 8.57 9.61 -5.44
C ILE A 175 8.67 10.72 -6.49
N GLY A 176 9.60 11.65 -6.30
CA GLY A 176 9.93 12.64 -7.30
C GLY A 176 10.75 12.03 -8.46
N LEU A 177 10.58 12.55 -9.68
CA LEU A 177 11.35 12.07 -10.83
C LEU A 177 12.87 12.23 -10.66
N ASP A 178 13.31 13.20 -9.86
CA ASP A 178 14.71 13.42 -9.50
C ASP A 178 15.29 12.33 -8.57
N GLU A 179 14.44 11.57 -7.91
CA GLU A 179 14.82 10.45 -7.04
C GLU A 179 15.02 9.13 -7.81
N ALA A 180 14.56 9.04 -9.07
CA ALA A 180 14.63 7.81 -9.88
C ALA A 180 16.06 7.25 -10.01
N ALA A 181 17.06 8.14 -10.11
CA ALA A 181 18.46 7.71 -10.22
C ALA A 181 19.02 6.97 -8.99
N GLN A 182 18.32 7.07 -7.83
CA GLN A 182 18.72 6.42 -6.58
C GLN A 182 17.95 5.11 -6.34
N MET A 183 16.98 4.80 -7.20
CA MET A 183 16.16 3.59 -7.07
C MET A 183 16.85 2.37 -7.68
N GLU A 184 16.52 1.22 -7.16
CA GLU A 184 17.01 -0.04 -7.70
C GLU A 184 16.42 -0.29 -9.10
N LYS A 185 17.26 -0.78 -10.00
CA LYS A 185 16.90 -0.95 -11.41
C LYS A 185 15.67 -1.83 -11.59
N HIS A 186 15.57 -2.92 -10.85
CA HIS A 186 14.44 -3.85 -10.98
C HIS A 186 13.09 -3.21 -10.56
N VAL A 187 13.10 -2.24 -9.64
CA VAL A 187 11.89 -1.47 -9.30
C VAL A 187 11.46 -0.61 -10.48
N LEU A 188 12.41 0.11 -11.10
CA LEU A 188 12.15 0.97 -12.25
C LEU A 188 11.70 0.20 -13.51
N ASP A 189 12.27 -0.99 -13.72
CA ASP A 189 12.03 -1.78 -14.93
C ASP A 189 10.70 -2.56 -14.87
N TYR A 190 10.21 -2.91 -13.69
CA TYR A 190 9.09 -3.86 -13.55
C TYR A 190 7.89 -3.33 -12.77
N GLU A 191 8.06 -2.42 -11.83
CA GLU A 191 6.93 -1.90 -11.06
C GLU A 191 6.26 -0.73 -11.79
N PRO A 192 4.93 -0.55 -11.65
CA PRO A 192 4.21 0.46 -12.44
C PRO A 192 4.63 1.87 -12.04
N SER A 193 5.07 2.66 -13.01
CA SER A 193 5.52 4.03 -12.79
C SER A 193 4.45 4.92 -12.14
N THR A 194 3.17 4.64 -12.41
CA THR A 194 2.02 5.34 -11.81
C THR A 194 1.85 5.07 -10.33
N ALA A 195 2.39 3.96 -9.81
CA ALA A 195 2.36 3.63 -8.39
C ALA A 195 3.62 4.13 -7.65
N LEU A 196 4.70 4.45 -8.39
CA LEU A 196 5.96 4.92 -7.83
C LEU A 196 6.04 6.44 -7.81
N PHE A 197 5.85 7.06 -8.98
CA PHE A 197 6.13 8.48 -9.18
C PHE A 197 4.88 9.33 -9.06
N ALA A 198 5.01 10.43 -8.31
CA ALA A 198 4.05 11.50 -8.37
C ALA A 198 3.90 11.98 -9.82
N GLN A 199 2.67 11.95 -10.36
CA GLN A 199 2.38 12.34 -11.73
C GLN A 199 2.25 13.89 -11.86
N CYS A 200 3.03 14.62 -11.08
CA CYS A 200 3.05 16.08 -10.99
C CYS A 200 4.48 16.59 -10.77
N PRO A 201 4.77 17.85 -11.14
CA PRO A 201 6.12 18.43 -11.01
C PRO A 201 6.61 18.53 -9.56
N ASP A 202 5.71 18.81 -8.61
CA ASP A 202 6.00 18.86 -7.19
C ASP A 202 5.37 17.62 -6.49
N PRO A 203 6.15 16.68 -5.95
CA PRO A 203 5.60 15.51 -5.25
C PRO A 203 4.67 15.86 -4.08
N LEU A 204 4.81 17.04 -3.47
CA LEU A 204 3.91 17.54 -2.44
C LEU A 204 2.48 17.77 -2.95
N ASP A 205 2.26 17.96 -4.25
CA ASP A 205 0.91 18.17 -4.80
C ASP A 205 0.02 16.96 -4.60
N VAL A 206 0.57 15.75 -4.54
CA VAL A 206 -0.17 14.55 -4.18
C VAL A 206 -0.75 14.68 -2.76
N TYR A 207 0.06 15.08 -1.80
CA TYR A 207 -0.38 15.24 -0.41
C TYR A 207 -1.33 16.45 -0.26
N ARG A 208 -1.13 17.53 -1.02
CA ARG A 208 -2.05 18.70 -1.05
C ARG A 208 -3.44 18.29 -1.55
N ALA A 209 -3.51 17.49 -2.62
CA ALA A 209 -4.79 17.00 -3.14
C ALA A 209 -5.50 16.10 -2.12
N LEU A 210 -4.77 15.16 -1.51
CA LEU A 210 -5.31 14.28 -0.46
C LEU A 210 -5.81 15.07 0.75
N ALA A 211 -5.04 16.08 1.20
CA ALA A 211 -5.44 16.95 2.30
C ALA A 211 -6.68 17.78 1.95
N GLU A 212 -6.77 18.32 0.74
CA GLU A 212 -7.92 19.10 0.27
C GLU A 212 -9.21 18.28 0.30
N HIS A 213 -9.18 17.04 -0.22
CA HIS A 213 -10.33 16.12 -0.16
C HIS A 213 -10.70 15.77 1.27
N PHE A 214 -9.71 15.36 2.09
CA PHE A 214 -9.97 14.98 3.47
C PHE A 214 -10.56 16.12 4.28
N LEU A 215 -9.99 17.32 4.23
CA LEU A 215 -10.44 18.47 5.01
C LEU A 215 -11.86 18.91 4.65
N LYS A 216 -12.24 18.81 3.37
CA LYS A 216 -13.60 19.12 2.90
C LYS A 216 -14.64 18.06 3.22
N ASP A 217 -14.25 16.79 3.37
CA ASP A 217 -15.20 15.71 3.61
C ASP A 217 -15.77 15.79 5.02
N PRO A 218 -17.12 15.83 5.18
CA PRO A 218 -17.75 16.00 6.51
C PRO A 218 -17.77 14.69 7.33
N VAL A 219 -17.55 13.53 6.69
CA VAL A 219 -17.62 12.20 7.34
C VAL A 219 -16.24 11.72 7.75
N ALA A 220 -15.20 12.04 6.99
CA ALA A 220 -13.84 11.66 7.29
C ALA A 220 -13.41 12.12 8.69
N ARG A 221 -12.86 11.18 9.50
CA ARG A 221 -12.41 11.41 10.88
C ARG A 221 -10.91 11.29 11.03
N SER A 222 -10.34 10.23 10.44
CA SER A 222 -8.92 9.96 10.51
C SER A 222 -8.35 9.63 9.13
N PHE A 223 -7.12 10.08 8.89
CA PHE A 223 -6.38 9.76 7.67
C PHE A 223 -4.97 9.28 8.04
N TRP A 224 -4.58 8.17 7.44
CA TRP A 224 -3.33 7.49 7.67
C TRP A 224 -2.56 7.39 6.36
N LEU A 225 -1.35 7.91 6.33
CA LEU A 225 -0.59 8.11 5.10
C LEU A 225 0.81 7.55 5.22
N GLU A 226 1.27 6.87 4.17
CA GLU A 226 2.70 6.67 3.96
C GLU A 226 3.31 7.94 3.35
N LEU A 227 4.50 8.30 3.81
CA LEU A 227 5.20 9.53 3.41
C LEU A 227 6.51 9.24 2.70
N ASN A 228 6.87 10.10 1.75
CA ASN A 228 8.26 10.30 1.39
C ASN A 228 8.98 11.00 2.56
N PRO A 229 10.01 10.39 3.17
CA PRO A 229 10.73 10.98 4.31
C PRO A 229 11.32 12.37 4.01
N ARG A 230 11.61 12.65 2.74
CA ARG A 230 12.16 13.93 2.28
C ARG A 230 11.20 15.10 2.53
N TYR A 231 9.90 14.85 2.47
CA TYR A 231 8.87 15.89 2.55
C TYR A 231 8.01 15.77 3.83
N ALA A 232 8.45 14.99 4.81
CA ALA A 232 7.63 14.68 5.99
C ALA A 232 7.21 15.93 6.79
N GLU A 233 8.13 16.88 6.97
CA GLU A 233 7.84 18.12 7.71
C GLU A 233 6.88 19.04 6.94
N GLU A 234 7.06 19.16 5.61
CA GLU A 234 6.16 19.92 4.75
C GLU A 234 4.77 19.29 4.69
N CYS A 235 4.70 17.94 4.66
CA CYS A 235 3.43 17.24 4.73
C CYS A 235 2.68 17.51 6.03
N LEU A 236 3.41 17.65 7.17
CA LEU A 236 2.79 17.93 8.46
C LEU A 236 2.06 19.29 8.46
N LEU A 237 2.56 20.26 7.70
CA LEU A 237 1.98 21.61 7.63
C LEU A 237 0.67 21.69 6.82
N LEU A 238 0.32 20.64 6.08
CA LEU A 238 -0.88 20.65 5.23
C LEU A 238 -2.20 20.48 6.02
N TRP A 239 -2.16 20.07 7.29
CA TRP A 239 -3.32 19.61 8.06
C TRP A 239 -3.80 20.63 9.10
N SER A 240 -4.01 21.87 8.65
CA SER A 240 -4.49 22.94 9.52
C SER A 240 -5.84 22.58 10.16
N GLY A 241 -5.97 22.76 11.48
CA GLY A 241 -7.18 22.44 12.23
C GLY A 241 -7.38 20.95 12.53
N CYS A 242 -6.36 20.12 12.30
CA CYS A 242 -6.34 18.70 12.66
C CYS A 242 -5.19 18.41 13.62
N GLN A 243 -5.33 17.33 14.38
CA GLN A 243 -4.20 16.74 15.09
C GLN A 243 -3.42 15.87 14.09
N ALA A 244 -2.15 16.22 13.85
CA ALA A 244 -1.29 15.50 12.93
C ALA A 244 -0.03 15.02 13.65
N GLN A 245 0.35 13.75 13.42
CA GLN A 245 1.48 13.10 14.05
C GLN A 245 2.27 12.26 13.06
N ILE A 246 3.59 12.45 13.03
CA ILE A 246 4.52 11.61 12.25
C ILE A 246 5.03 10.47 13.14
N ARG A 247 5.09 9.26 12.55
CA ARG A 247 5.77 8.09 13.12
C ARG A 247 6.92 7.67 12.21
N ARG A 248 8.01 7.25 12.83
CA ARG A 248 9.17 6.70 12.13
C ARG A 248 8.98 5.19 11.90
N ASP A 249 9.47 4.71 10.75
CA ASP A 249 9.56 3.29 10.46
C ASP A 249 10.68 2.61 11.29
N MET A 250 10.78 1.29 11.22
CA MET A 250 11.83 0.52 11.91
C MET A 250 13.26 0.88 11.45
N GLN A 251 13.41 1.56 10.31
CA GLN A 251 14.69 2.09 9.83
C GLN A 251 14.98 3.50 10.37
N GLY A 252 14.06 4.09 11.16
CA GLY A 252 14.17 5.42 11.75
C GLY A 252 13.81 6.58 10.83
N LYS A 253 13.24 6.33 9.65
CA LYS A 253 12.80 7.36 8.70
C LYS A 253 11.37 7.82 9.02
N SER A 254 11.09 9.12 8.90
CA SER A 254 9.75 9.70 9.03
C SER A 254 8.87 9.22 7.87
N ARG A 255 8.14 8.12 8.09
CA ARG A 255 7.48 7.35 7.02
C ARG A 255 5.97 7.35 7.08
N MET A 256 5.39 7.61 8.23
CA MET A 256 3.94 7.50 8.42
C MET A 256 3.40 8.77 9.04
N LEU A 257 2.21 9.19 8.60
CA LEU A 257 1.48 10.32 9.12
C LEU A 257 0.08 9.88 9.52
N ARG A 258 -0.31 10.22 10.74
CA ARG A 258 -1.69 10.13 11.21
C ARG A 258 -2.26 11.53 11.31
N VAL A 259 -3.46 11.72 10.78
CA VAL A 259 -4.24 12.96 10.87
C VAL A 259 -5.61 12.63 11.46
N VAL A 260 -6.04 13.40 12.45
CA VAL A 260 -7.37 13.24 13.06
C VAL A 260 -8.05 14.60 13.11
N LYS A 261 -9.27 14.68 12.59
CA LYS A 261 -10.12 15.87 12.76
C LYS A 261 -10.55 15.97 14.22
N GLU A 262 -10.44 17.16 14.79
CA GLU A 262 -11.02 17.39 16.09
C GLU A 262 -12.53 17.23 16.03
N PRO A 263 -13.16 16.60 17.05
CA PRO A 263 -14.61 16.55 17.11
C PRO A 263 -15.15 17.99 17.09
N LEU A 264 -16.14 18.23 16.22
CA LEU A 264 -16.85 19.51 16.22
C LEU A 264 -17.33 19.79 17.65
N PRO A 265 -17.13 21.02 18.17
CA PRO A 265 -17.66 21.37 19.49
C PRO A 265 -19.15 21.04 19.50
N GLN A 266 -19.57 20.22 20.47
CA GLN A 266 -20.98 19.89 20.66
C GLN A 266 -21.70 21.22 20.85
N GLN A 267 -22.65 21.54 19.95
CA GLN A 267 -23.54 22.66 20.19
C GLN A 267 -24.22 22.41 21.52
N PRO A 268 -24.23 23.38 22.46
CA PRO A 268 -24.94 23.22 23.69
C PRO A 268 -26.38 22.86 23.37
N ALA A 269 -26.88 21.76 23.95
CA ALA A 269 -28.26 21.34 23.79
C ALA A 269 -29.14 22.56 24.09
N ASP A 270 -29.96 22.93 23.09
CA ASP A 270 -30.90 24.06 23.23
C ASP A 270 -31.83 23.76 24.38
N GLN A 271 -31.59 24.45 25.51
CA GLN A 271 -32.44 24.35 26.72
C GLN A 271 -33.70 25.23 26.61
N SER A 272 -34.28 25.29 25.42
CA SER A 272 -35.55 25.99 25.19
C SER A 272 -36.70 25.00 24.95
N CYS A 273 -37.12 24.31 26.00
CA CYS A 273 -38.49 23.78 26.15
C CYS A 273 -38.76 23.59 27.65
N ALA A 274 -39.11 24.65 28.32
CA ALA A 274 -39.86 24.62 29.55
C ALA A 274 -41.16 25.39 29.33
#